data_e7b4749bf7874ecee6d0d8aacd12c5a2
#
_entry.id   e7b4749bf7874ecee6d0d8aacd12c5a2
#
_cell.length_a   1.000
_cell.length_b   1.000
_cell.length_c   1.000
_cell.angle_alpha   90.00
_cell.angle_beta   90.00
_cell.angle_gamma   90.00
#
_symmetry.space_group_name_H-M   'P 1'
#
loop_
_entity.id
_entity.type
_entity.pdbx_description
1 polymer ?
#
loop_
_entity_poly.entity_id
_entity_poly.type
_entity_poly.pdbx_seq_one_letter_code
_entity_poly.pdbx_strand_id
1 'polypeptide(L)'
;MPAELSRVDRRRQERRRRLLTRLVMPVAAVVVLVAVVAIVVHHSHAAAQPRSAAAASARPTSAHHAATTTRPRPTTTTGPRATTTTVPPTTTTTDQPGWTVVSRVGSAIAVDEMTVNLPDGVNVTLLRFHADAVQYILHAGSEDPPVGTASIPAQSLPSIDAAQQAQLLAAFNGGFKVDANAGGVEIAGQVLTPLQPGLASLVIDSAGHASIGVWGQNEPPKGVQVVDVRQNLPLLVQNGQVVPSAGDVAAWGLTVGGVSAVARSALGEDSAGNLIYAGSAGALPIDMGNALVAGGAVTGMELDINPDWVQADVTAAPGAPLTAAIPGQYPPADQYISGWTRDFVTVVAP
;
A
#
# COMPACT_ATOMS: atom_id res chain seq x y z
N MET A 1 -1.79 26.99 41.23
CA MET A 1 -2.89 26.03 40.98
C MET A 1 -2.46 25.21 39.78
N PRO A 2 -2.16 23.92 39.87
CA PRO A 2 -1.90 23.12 38.69
C PRO A 2 -3.24 22.86 37.94
N ALA A 3 -3.23 23.08 36.62
CA ALA A 3 -4.38 22.90 35.77
C ALA A 3 -4.86 21.43 35.80
N GLU A 4 -6.13 21.22 36.06
CA GLU A 4 -6.75 19.89 35.99
C GLU A 4 -6.76 19.41 34.55
N LEU A 5 -6.06 18.30 34.29
CA LEU A 5 -6.07 17.62 32.97
C LEU A 5 -7.49 17.25 32.58
N SER A 6 -7.86 17.48 31.32
CA SER A 6 -9.16 17.11 30.77
C SER A 6 -9.39 15.59 30.88
N ARG A 7 -10.66 15.15 30.88
CA ARG A 7 -10.99 13.70 30.87
C ARG A 7 -10.35 12.94 29.71
N VAL A 8 -10.12 13.62 28.58
CA VAL A 8 -9.47 13.07 27.39
C VAL A 8 -7.96 12.87 27.65
N ASP A 9 -7.31 13.84 28.29
CA ASP A 9 -5.87 13.76 28.61
C ASP A 9 -5.59 12.69 29.66
N ARG A 10 -6.48 12.51 30.64
CA ARG A 10 -6.37 11.39 31.61
C ARG A 10 -6.48 10.03 30.94
N ARG A 11 -7.42 9.84 30.00
CA ARG A 11 -7.54 8.59 29.23
C ARG A 11 -6.33 8.34 28.33
N ARG A 12 -5.74 9.39 27.74
CA ARG A 12 -4.48 9.30 26.95
C ARG A 12 -3.31 8.86 27.83
N GLN A 13 -3.19 9.43 29.02
CA GLN A 13 -2.12 9.10 29.98
C GLN A 13 -2.25 7.67 30.54
N GLU A 14 -3.46 7.21 30.81
CA GLU A 14 -3.71 5.82 31.24
C GLU A 14 -3.41 4.82 30.12
N ARG A 15 -3.77 5.11 28.86
CA ARG A 15 -3.43 4.28 27.69
C ARG A 15 -1.91 4.22 27.49
N ARG A 16 -1.20 5.35 27.56
CA ARG A 16 0.28 5.39 27.51
C ARG A 16 0.93 4.55 28.62
N ARG A 17 0.43 4.62 29.84
CA ARG A 17 0.93 3.79 30.96
C ARG A 17 0.69 2.30 30.72
N ARG A 18 -0.48 1.89 30.21
CA ARG A 18 -0.78 0.50 29.90
C ARG A 18 0.04 -0.04 28.72
N LEU A 19 0.33 0.78 27.72
CA LEU A 19 1.23 0.44 26.60
C LEU A 19 2.67 0.28 27.09
N LEU A 20 3.19 1.21 27.88
CA LEU A 20 4.55 1.13 28.44
C LEU A 20 4.74 -0.10 29.34
N THR A 21 3.76 -0.44 30.19
CA THR A 21 3.83 -1.65 31.06
C THR A 21 3.74 -2.94 30.26
N ARG A 22 3.04 -2.96 29.11
CA ARG A 22 2.97 -4.15 28.24
C ARG A 22 4.19 -4.33 27.34
N LEU A 23 4.88 -3.23 26.96
CA LEU A 23 6.08 -3.29 26.12
C LEU A 23 7.38 -3.54 26.90
N VAL A 24 7.51 -3.03 28.13
CA VAL A 24 8.78 -3.12 28.88
C VAL A 24 9.06 -4.53 29.42
N MET A 25 8.02 -5.30 29.78
CA MET A 25 8.21 -6.65 30.29
C MET A 25 8.71 -7.68 29.25
N PRO A 26 8.20 -7.75 28.00
CA PRO A 26 8.72 -8.72 27.02
C PRO A 26 10.08 -8.34 26.44
N VAL A 27 10.43 -7.05 26.35
CA VAL A 27 11.74 -6.62 25.79
C VAL A 27 12.91 -7.07 26.65
N ALA A 28 12.77 -7.02 27.98
CA ALA A 28 13.81 -7.51 28.90
C ALA A 28 14.03 -9.03 28.75
N ALA A 29 12.98 -9.81 28.55
CA ALA A 29 13.06 -11.24 28.35
C ALA A 29 13.73 -11.63 27.00
N VAL A 30 13.44 -10.86 25.94
CA VAL A 30 14.02 -11.09 24.61
C VAL A 30 15.50 -10.74 24.58
N VAL A 31 15.93 -9.65 25.23
CA VAL A 31 17.35 -9.28 25.30
C VAL A 31 18.16 -10.34 26.03
N VAL A 32 17.64 -10.93 27.12
CA VAL A 32 18.32 -12.02 27.83
C VAL A 32 18.41 -13.29 26.97
N LEU A 33 17.36 -13.62 26.22
CA LEU A 33 17.33 -14.80 25.35
C LEU A 33 18.33 -14.66 24.18
N VAL A 34 18.40 -13.48 23.54
CA VAL A 34 19.37 -13.21 22.46
C VAL A 34 20.81 -13.29 22.95
N ALA A 35 21.10 -12.78 24.15
CA ALA A 35 22.42 -12.86 24.75
C ALA A 35 22.83 -14.33 25.03
N VAL A 36 21.92 -15.17 25.51
CA VAL A 36 22.17 -16.58 25.76
C VAL A 36 22.39 -17.35 24.46
N VAL A 37 21.61 -17.08 23.41
CA VAL A 37 21.80 -17.74 22.10
C VAL A 37 23.11 -17.31 21.45
N ALA A 38 23.52 -16.04 21.54
CA ALA A 38 24.78 -15.55 21.02
C ALA A 38 26.00 -16.24 21.70
N ILE A 39 25.92 -16.47 23.01
CA ILE A 39 26.99 -17.18 23.76
C ILE A 39 27.06 -18.64 23.33
N VAL A 40 25.94 -19.32 23.13
CA VAL A 40 25.91 -20.72 22.69
C VAL A 40 26.44 -20.87 21.28
N VAL A 41 26.08 -19.98 20.34
CA VAL A 41 26.59 -20.01 18.95
C VAL A 41 28.08 -19.70 18.88
N HIS A 42 28.57 -18.78 19.71
CA HIS A 42 30.00 -18.43 19.73
C HIS A 42 30.88 -19.60 20.22
N HIS A 43 30.38 -20.42 21.14
CA HIS A 43 31.09 -21.62 21.60
C HIS A 43 31.07 -22.81 20.62
N SER A 44 30.09 -22.83 19.70
CA SER A 44 29.93 -23.89 18.70
C SER A 44 30.84 -23.72 17.46
N HIS A 45 31.27 -22.48 17.16
CA HIS A 45 32.12 -22.19 15.99
C HIS A 45 33.64 -22.31 16.22
N ALA A 46 34.09 -22.59 17.44
CA ALA A 46 35.50 -22.76 17.75
C ALA A 46 36.09 -24.17 17.39
N ALA A 47 35.28 -25.09 16.86
CA ALA A 47 35.68 -26.51 16.72
C ALA A 47 35.73 -27.05 15.27
N ALA A 48 35.68 -26.25 14.21
CA ALA A 48 35.73 -26.78 12.84
C ALA A 48 36.52 -25.89 11.87
N GLN A 49 37.81 -26.13 11.74
CA GLN A 49 38.58 -25.73 10.54
C GLN A 49 39.01 -26.98 9.78
N PRO A 50 38.72 -27.18 8.50
CA PRO A 50 39.43 -28.09 7.62
C PRO A 50 40.40 -27.34 6.71
N ARG A 51 41.55 -28.05 6.53
CA ARG A 51 42.74 -27.65 5.79
C ARG A 51 42.48 -27.52 4.27
N SER A 52 43.21 -26.55 3.70
CA SER A 52 43.48 -26.32 2.29
C SER A 52 44.03 -27.52 1.53
N ALA A 53 43.56 -27.71 0.28
CA ALA A 53 44.32 -28.38 -0.78
C ALA A 53 44.08 -27.68 -2.12
N ALA A 54 45.19 -27.29 -2.75
CA ALA A 54 45.29 -26.65 -4.04
C ALA A 54 45.41 -27.68 -5.18
N ALA A 55 45.04 -27.27 -6.39
CA ALA A 55 45.54 -27.57 -7.74
C ALA A 55 44.37 -27.73 -8.71
N ALA A 56 44.35 -27.30 -9.93
CA ALA A 56 45.18 -26.84 -10.98
C ALA A 56 44.30 -26.65 -12.26
N SER A 57 44.59 -25.62 -12.94
CA SER A 57 44.49 -25.33 -14.38
C SER A 57 44.03 -26.42 -15.36
N ALA A 58 43.06 -26.01 -16.26
CA ALA A 58 43.17 -26.26 -17.71
C ALA A 58 42.12 -25.48 -18.50
N ARG A 59 42.57 -24.72 -19.48
CA ARG A 59 41.83 -24.13 -20.59
C ARG A 59 42.00 -25.07 -21.80
N PRO A 60 41.03 -25.17 -22.72
CA PRO A 60 41.38 -24.92 -24.10
C PRO A 60 40.37 -24.09 -24.92
N THR A 61 40.94 -23.37 -25.80
CA THR A 61 40.67 -22.62 -26.98
C THR A 61 39.65 -23.11 -28.03
N SER A 62 38.94 -22.14 -28.58
CA SER A 62 38.54 -21.90 -29.98
C SER A 62 37.89 -22.93 -30.88
N ALA A 63 36.81 -22.55 -31.55
CA ALA A 63 36.75 -22.43 -33.01
C ALA A 63 35.47 -21.76 -33.51
N HIS A 64 35.65 -20.89 -34.47
CA HIS A 64 34.66 -20.16 -35.29
C HIS A 64 33.82 -21.12 -36.15
N HIS A 65 32.56 -20.75 -36.39
CA HIS A 65 31.94 -20.89 -37.74
C HIS A 65 30.85 -19.81 -37.93
N ALA A 66 31.08 -19.00 -38.96
CA ALA A 66 30.13 -18.05 -39.54
C ALA A 66 29.19 -18.80 -40.48
N ALA A 67 27.91 -18.48 -40.45
CA ALA A 67 26.99 -18.80 -41.52
C ALA A 67 26.07 -17.59 -41.78
N THR A 68 26.27 -17.03 -42.93
CA THR A 68 25.50 -15.96 -43.59
C THR A 68 24.18 -16.57 -44.13
N THR A 69 23.03 -15.99 -43.79
CA THR A 69 21.80 -16.21 -44.53
C THR A 69 21.06 -14.90 -44.76
N THR A 70 20.83 -14.64 -46.03
CA THR A 70 20.18 -13.53 -46.68
C THR A 70 18.70 -13.40 -46.35
N ARG A 71 18.26 -12.18 -46.09
CA ARG A 71 16.88 -11.75 -45.80
C ARG A 71 16.18 -11.35 -47.12
N PRO A 72 14.94 -11.81 -47.39
CA PRO A 72 14.09 -11.22 -48.42
C PRO A 72 13.34 -10.00 -47.88
N ARG A 73 13.23 -8.96 -48.71
CA ARG A 73 12.51 -7.70 -48.50
C ARG A 73 11.00 -7.89 -48.69
N PRO A 74 10.11 -7.40 -47.77
CA PRO A 74 8.69 -7.37 -48.09
C PRO A 74 8.31 -6.11 -48.87
N THR A 75 7.52 -6.31 -49.88
CA THR A 75 6.86 -5.31 -50.74
C THR A 75 5.67 -4.67 -49.98
N THR A 76 5.63 -3.34 -50.02
CA THR A 76 4.53 -2.50 -49.56
C THR A 76 3.32 -2.60 -50.50
N THR A 77 2.18 -3.02 -49.96
CA THR A 77 0.87 -2.88 -50.60
C THR A 77 0.08 -1.81 -49.85
N THR A 78 -0.23 -0.71 -50.53
CA THR A 78 -1.03 0.40 -50.04
C THR A 78 -2.52 0.03 -50.15
N GLY A 79 -3.21 -0.16 -49.05
CA GLY A 79 -4.65 -0.31 -48.99
C GLY A 79 -5.32 0.98 -48.43
N PRO A 80 -6.60 1.25 -48.72
CA PRO A 80 -7.23 2.53 -48.45
C PRO A 80 -7.49 2.74 -46.96
N ARG A 81 -7.24 3.96 -46.50
CA ARG A 81 -7.43 4.50 -45.15
C ARG A 81 -8.92 4.52 -44.79
N ALA A 82 -9.36 3.68 -43.85
CA ALA A 82 -10.65 3.79 -43.22
C ALA A 82 -10.66 4.97 -42.22
N THR A 83 -11.53 5.92 -42.41
CA THR A 83 -11.85 6.99 -41.46
C THR A 83 -12.67 6.38 -40.32
N THR A 84 -12.07 6.17 -39.17
CA THR A 84 -12.76 5.78 -37.95
C THR A 84 -13.35 7.02 -37.31
N THR A 85 -14.66 7.17 -37.35
CA THR A 85 -15.41 8.16 -36.54
C THR A 85 -15.36 7.67 -35.10
N THR A 86 -14.59 8.37 -34.28
CA THR A 86 -14.52 8.11 -32.82
C THR A 86 -15.83 8.64 -32.20
N VAL A 87 -16.72 7.71 -31.86
CA VAL A 87 -17.87 8.01 -30.96
C VAL A 87 -17.29 8.09 -29.55
N PRO A 88 -17.56 9.17 -28.77
CA PRO A 88 -17.11 9.21 -27.37
C PRO A 88 -17.77 8.05 -26.62
N PRO A 89 -17.06 7.37 -25.70
CA PRO A 89 -17.65 6.32 -24.88
C PRO A 89 -18.74 6.92 -23.99
N THR A 90 -19.96 6.49 -24.19
CA THR A 90 -21.05 6.74 -23.25
C THR A 90 -20.76 5.87 -22.03
N THR A 91 -20.29 6.48 -20.95
CA THR A 91 -20.07 5.79 -19.66
C THR A 91 -21.43 5.41 -19.08
N THR A 92 -21.91 4.24 -19.42
CA THR A 92 -23.02 3.62 -18.72
C THR A 92 -22.45 2.99 -17.45
N THR A 93 -22.63 3.67 -16.32
CA THR A 93 -22.27 3.14 -14.99
C THR A 93 -23.23 1.99 -14.66
N THR A 94 -22.88 0.79 -15.07
CA THR A 94 -23.65 -0.43 -14.79
C THR A 94 -23.14 -1.00 -13.48
N ASP A 95 -24.04 -1.26 -12.50
CA ASP A 95 -23.73 -2.01 -11.29
C ASP A 95 -23.13 -3.36 -11.70
N GLN A 96 -21.84 -3.57 -11.41
CA GLN A 96 -21.21 -4.85 -11.68
C GLN A 96 -21.66 -5.88 -10.64
N PRO A 97 -21.93 -7.12 -11.01
CA PRO A 97 -22.31 -8.17 -10.06
C PRO A 97 -21.28 -8.30 -8.93
N GLY A 98 -21.73 -8.29 -7.69
CA GLY A 98 -20.90 -8.42 -6.49
C GLY A 98 -20.50 -7.10 -5.82
N TRP A 99 -20.59 -5.97 -6.51
CA TRP A 99 -20.32 -4.66 -5.96
C TRP A 99 -21.60 -3.97 -5.47
N THR A 100 -21.55 -3.32 -4.32
CA THR A 100 -22.65 -2.53 -3.72
C THR A 100 -22.22 -1.08 -3.62
N VAL A 101 -23.03 -0.16 -4.12
CA VAL A 101 -22.73 1.28 -4.07
C VAL A 101 -22.74 1.77 -2.62
N VAL A 102 -21.64 2.39 -2.19
CA VAL A 102 -21.46 3.03 -0.89
C VAL A 102 -21.76 4.51 -0.97
N SER A 103 -21.13 5.23 -1.91
CA SER A 103 -21.34 6.66 -2.07
C SER A 103 -21.34 7.13 -3.51
N ARG A 104 -21.95 8.31 -3.74
CA ARG A 104 -22.06 8.95 -5.04
C ARG A 104 -21.65 10.42 -4.96
N VAL A 105 -21.16 10.93 -6.10
CA VAL A 105 -20.99 12.36 -6.36
C VAL A 105 -21.97 12.74 -7.47
N GLY A 106 -23.02 13.44 -7.12
CA GLY A 106 -24.15 13.65 -8.03
C GLY A 106 -24.80 12.32 -8.44
N SER A 107 -24.82 12.00 -9.73
CA SER A 107 -25.33 10.73 -10.27
C SER A 107 -24.24 9.66 -10.42
N ALA A 108 -22.95 10.04 -10.40
CA ALA A 108 -21.85 9.11 -10.59
C ALA A 108 -21.62 8.24 -9.32
N ILE A 109 -21.31 6.96 -9.50
CA ILE A 109 -20.82 6.12 -8.43
C ILE A 109 -19.38 6.58 -8.13
N ALA A 110 -19.12 6.90 -6.87
CA ALA A 110 -17.80 7.31 -6.42
C ALA A 110 -17.08 6.18 -5.68
N VAL A 111 -17.80 5.49 -4.79
CA VAL A 111 -17.28 4.36 -4.02
C VAL A 111 -18.29 3.23 -4.05
N ASP A 112 -17.83 2.03 -4.34
CA ASP A 112 -18.58 0.80 -4.13
C ASP A 112 -17.74 -0.22 -3.33
N GLU A 113 -18.43 -1.19 -2.72
CA GLU A 113 -17.87 -2.18 -1.81
C GLU A 113 -18.19 -3.60 -2.27
N MET A 114 -17.27 -4.51 -2.05
CA MET A 114 -17.46 -5.95 -2.23
C MET A 114 -16.75 -6.72 -1.12
N THR A 115 -17.34 -7.80 -0.62
CA THR A 115 -16.64 -8.75 0.25
C THR A 115 -16.21 -9.97 -0.55
N VAL A 116 -14.92 -10.26 -0.54
CA VAL A 116 -14.35 -11.51 -1.09
C VAL A 116 -14.21 -12.52 0.03
N ASN A 117 -14.90 -13.66 -0.12
CA ASN A 117 -14.80 -14.80 0.79
C ASN A 117 -13.80 -15.79 0.21
N LEU A 118 -12.66 -15.98 0.85
CA LEU A 118 -11.61 -16.90 0.43
C LEU A 118 -11.81 -18.31 1.04
N PRO A 119 -11.23 -19.37 0.43
CA PRO A 119 -11.48 -20.75 0.82
C PRO A 119 -11.24 -21.07 2.31
N ASP A 120 -10.25 -20.43 2.93
CA ASP A 120 -9.87 -20.67 4.33
C ASP A 120 -10.72 -19.88 5.34
N GLY A 121 -11.84 -19.31 4.89
CA GLY A 121 -12.75 -18.51 5.73
C GLY A 121 -12.24 -17.08 5.97
N VAL A 122 -11.20 -16.66 5.27
CA VAL A 122 -10.70 -15.29 5.30
C VAL A 122 -11.65 -14.40 4.50
N ASN A 123 -12.11 -13.32 5.13
CA ASN A 123 -12.94 -12.31 4.48
C ASN A 123 -12.11 -11.06 4.24
N VAL A 124 -12.13 -10.57 3.01
CA VAL A 124 -11.47 -9.33 2.61
C VAL A 124 -12.52 -8.35 2.09
N THR A 125 -12.60 -7.19 2.73
CA THR A 125 -13.41 -6.07 2.23
C THR A 125 -12.64 -5.36 1.14
N LEU A 126 -13.28 -5.14 0.00
CA LEU A 126 -12.78 -4.32 -1.10
C LEU A 126 -13.60 -3.04 -1.19
N LEU A 127 -12.92 -1.91 -1.35
CA LEU A 127 -13.51 -0.62 -1.70
C LEU A 127 -12.95 -0.20 -3.05
N ARG A 128 -13.80 -0.02 -4.06
CA ARG A 128 -13.38 0.50 -5.35
C ARG A 128 -13.73 1.98 -5.44
N PHE A 129 -12.75 2.77 -5.83
CA PHE A 129 -12.85 4.22 -6.02
C PHE A 129 -12.83 4.51 -7.52
N HIS A 130 -13.93 5.06 -8.04
CA HIS A 130 -14.08 5.31 -9.47
C HIS A 130 -13.28 6.54 -9.89
N ALA A 131 -12.27 6.33 -10.74
CA ALA A 131 -11.26 7.33 -11.11
C ALA A 131 -11.84 8.61 -11.73
N ASP A 132 -13.00 8.55 -12.37
CA ASP A 132 -13.70 9.68 -12.97
C ASP A 132 -14.57 10.47 -11.98
N ALA A 133 -14.70 10.00 -10.74
CA ALA A 133 -15.59 10.57 -9.72
C ALA A 133 -14.88 10.95 -8.41
N VAL A 134 -13.57 10.70 -8.30
CA VAL A 134 -12.82 10.96 -7.07
C VAL A 134 -11.46 11.59 -7.33
N GLN A 135 -10.91 12.23 -6.29
CA GLN A 135 -9.51 12.67 -6.20
C GLN A 135 -8.88 12.15 -4.91
N TYR A 136 -7.55 12.06 -4.90
CA TYR A 136 -6.77 11.53 -3.78
C TYR A 136 -5.82 12.57 -3.21
N ILE A 137 -5.62 12.53 -1.90
CA ILE A 137 -4.65 13.35 -1.18
C ILE A 137 -3.91 12.45 -0.19
N LEU A 138 -2.59 12.46 -0.25
CA LEU A 138 -1.75 11.77 0.74
C LEU A 138 -1.52 12.70 1.94
N HIS A 139 -1.70 12.16 3.13
CA HIS A 139 -1.47 12.85 4.40
C HIS A 139 -0.24 12.30 5.11
N ALA A 140 0.53 13.18 5.72
CA ALA A 140 1.55 12.78 6.68
C ALA A 140 0.92 12.26 7.96
N GLY A 141 1.62 11.38 8.67
CA GLY A 141 1.19 10.94 9.99
C GLY A 141 1.66 11.88 11.12
N SER A 142 0.94 11.90 12.22
CA SER A 142 1.43 12.49 13.48
C SER A 142 2.48 11.60 14.16
N GLU A 143 2.40 10.29 13.91
CA GLU A 143 3.29 9.28 14.48
C GLU A 143 4.37 8.83 13.49
N ASP A 144 4.04 8.72 12.17
CA ASP A 144 4.94 8.27 11.12
C ASP A 144 4.34 8.45 9.71
N PRO A 145 5.07 8.95 8.69
CA PRO A 145 6.34 9.67 8.83
C PRO A 145 6.13 11.03 9.48
N PRO A 146 7.05 11.47 10.32
CA PRO A 146 6.97 12.82 10.90
C PRO A 146 7.22 13.86 9.81
N VAL A 147 6.47 14.95 9.83
CA VAL A 147 6.66 16.07 8.89
C VAL A 147 8.04 16.71 9.05
N GLY A 148 8.59 16.71 10.26
CA GLY A 148 9.91 17.29 10.54
C GLY A 148 9.93 18.78 10.24
N THR A 149 10.87 19.21 9.37
CA THR A 149 10.99 20.59 8.88
C THR A 149 10.35 20.80 7.51
N ALA A 150 9.73 19.79 6.93
CA ALA A 150 9.06 19.91 5.63
C ALA A 150 7.85 20.85 5.72
N SER A 151 7.69 21.69 4.71
CA SER A 151 6.54 22.58 4.59
C SER A 151 5.50 21.89 3.70
N ILE A 152 4.57 21.16 4.31
CA ILE A 152 3.46 20.52 3.61
C ILE A 152 2.19 21.36 3.76
N PRO A 153 1.29 21.36 2.75
CA PRO A 153 0.07 22.14 2.80
C PRO A 153 -0.94 21.58 3.81
N ALA A 154 -1.89 22.43 4.22
CA ALA A 154 -2.86 22.09 5.26
C ALA A 154 -3.67 20.84 4.96
N GLN A 155 -4.03 20.61 3.69
CA GLN A 155 -4.78 19.42 3.26
C GLN A 155 -4.02 18.10 3.39
N SER A 156 -2.70 18.13 3.56
CA SER A 156 -1.86 16.93 3.74
C SER A 156 -1.35 16.76 5.18
N LEU A 157 -1.86 17.55 6.13
CA LEU A 157 -1.53 17.43 7.55
C LEU A 157 -2.11 16.15 8.19
N PRO A 158 -1.63 15.75 9.38
CA PRO A 158 -2.02 14.49 10.03
C PRO A 158 -3.50 14.31 10.40
N SER A 159 -4.35 15.30 10.13
CA SER A 159 -5.78 15.21 10.42
C SER A 159 -6.60 15.85 9.30
N ILE A 160 -7.77 15.28 9.04
CA ILE A 160 -8.73 15.81 8.07
C ILE A 160 -9.42 17.04 8.68
N ASP A 161 -9.24 18.20 8.06
CA ASP A 161 -9.90 19.43 8.51
C ASP A 161 -11.37 19.49 8.10
N ALA A 162 -12.09 20.50 8.61
CA ALA A 162 -13.53 20.64 8.36
C ALA A 162 -13.86 20.94 6.88
N ALA A 163 -12.98 21.61 6.14
CA ALA A 163 -13.19 21.90 4.73
C ALA A 163 -13.08 20.63 3.89
N GLN A 164 -12.07 19.80 4.19
CA GLN A 164 -11.86 18.51 3.53
C GLN A 164 -12.96 17.49 3.89
N GLN A 165 -13.43 17.50 5.15
CA GLN A 165 -14.55 16.63 5.56
C GLN A 165 -15.81 16.87 4.73
N ALA A 166 -16.05 18.10 4.28
CA ALA A 166 -17.22 18.41 3.44
C ALA A 166 -17.20 17.74 2.06
N GLN A 167 -16.03 17.30 1.58
CA GLN A 167 -15.82 16.61 0.29
C GLN A 167 -15.42 15.14 0.46
N LEU A 168 -15.26 14.68 1.70
CA LEU A 168 -14.74 13.36 2.02
C LEU A 168 -15.69 12.25 1.60
N LEU A 169 -15.16 11.23 0.93
CA LEU A 169 -15.86 10.01 0.50
C LEU A 169 -15.30 8.78 1.23
N ALA A 170 -13.97 8.74 1.43
CA ALA A 170 -13.31 7.68 2.17
C ALA A 170 -11.96 8.16 2.71
N ALA A 171 -11.42 7.41 3.67
CA ALA A 171 -10.03 7.52 4.10
C ALA A 171 -9.48 6.12 4.43
N PHE A 172 -8.20 5.86 4.09
CA PHE A 172 -7.57 4.58 4.35
C PHE A 172 -6.08 4.73 4.69
N ASN A 173 -5.53 3.76 5.40
CA ASN A 173 -4.14 3.79 5.85
C ASN A 173 -3.13 3.73 4.71
N GLY A 174 -1.97 4.34 4.92
CA GLY A 174 -0.79 4.20 4.08
C GLY A 174 0.01 2.91 4.33
N GLY A 175 1.32 2.96 4.07
CA GLY A 175 2.18 1.79 4.12
C GLY A 175 2.81 1.51 5.48
N PHE A 176 3.85 0.69 5.48
CA PHE A 176 4.65 0.36 6.66
C PHE A 176 5.33 1.60 7.23
N LYS A 177 5.75 1.51 8.48
CA LYS A 177 6.63 2.53 9.07
C LYS A 177 7.85 2.78 8.20
N VAL A 178 8.27 4.04 8.13
CA VAL A 178 9.44 4.41 7.32
C VAL A 178 10.73 3.75 7.82
N ASP A 179 10.85 3.47 9.13
CA ASP A 179 11.98 2.76 9.72
C ASP A 179 12.02 1.25 9.36
N ALA A 180 10.94 0.69 8.82
CA ALA A 180 10.92 -0.65 8.26
C ALA A 180 11.69 -0.77 6.93
N ASN A 181 12.14 0.36 6.35
CA ASN A 181 12.85 0.44 5.07
C ASN A 181 12.06 -0.20 3.89
N ALA A 182 10.75 -0.13 3.95
CA ALA A 182 9.85 -0.72 2.95
C ALA A 182 9.58 0.24 1.76
N GLY A 183 10.12 1.45 1.78
CA GLY A 183 9.98 2.44 0.72
C GLY A 183 9.96 3.88 1.22
N GLY A 184 9.94 4.82 0.29
CA GLY A 184 9.96 6.25 0.54
C GLY A 184 8.58 6.90 0.60
N VAL A 185 8.60 8.19 0.98
CA VAL A 185 7.41 9.05 1.06
C VAL A 185 7.74 10.44 0.54
N GLU A 186 6.94 10.93 -0.39
CA GLU A 186 6.94 12.32 -0.87
C GLU A 186 5.52 12.87 -0.73
N ILE A 187 5.37 14.06 -0.14
CA ILE A 187 4.08 14.72 0.05
C ILE A 187 4.20 16.16 -0.41
N ALA A 188 3.32 16.57 -1.30
CA ALA A 188 3.28 17.91 -1.90
C ALA A 188 4.65 18.33 -2.50
N GLY A 189 5.34 17.38 -3.15
CA GLY A 189 6.67 17.58 -3.70
C GLY A 189 7.79 17.66 -2.66
N GLN A 190 7.51 17.37 -1.38
CA GLN A 190 8.49 17.33 -0.30
C GLN A 190 8.82 15.87 0.04
N VAL A 191 10.07 15.47 -0.19
CA VAL A 191 10.56 14.13 0.17
C VAL A 191 10.75 14.04 1.66
N LEU A 192 9.87 13.31 2.36
CA LEU A 192 9.98 13.03 3.79
C LEU A 192 10.91 11.84 4.05
N THR A 193 10.87 10.85 3.15
CA THR A 193 11.76 9.68 3.16
C THR A 193 12.17 9.38 1.73
N PRO A 194 13.47 9.11 1.44
CA PRO A 194 13.96 8.92 0.09
C PRO A 194 13.22 7.83 -0.68
N LEU A 195 12.83 8.13 -1.92
CA LEU A 195 12.21 7.16 -2.83
C LEU A 195 13.24 6.16 -3.34
N GLN A 196 12.83 4.90 -3.48
CA GLN A 196 13.68 3.79 -3.86
C GLN A 196 13.21 3.21 -5.21
N PRO A 197 14.09 3.13 -6.23
CA PRO A 197 13.75 2.46 -7.50
C PRO A 197 13.40 0.98 -7.29
N GLY A 198 12.44 0.49 -8.07
CA GLY A 198 12.06 -0.92 -8.06
C GLY A 198 10.96 -1.28 -7.06
N LEU A 199 10.56 -0.37 -6.17
CA LEU A 199 9.46 -0.60 -5.24
C LEU A 199 8.10 -0.20 -5.84
N ALA A 200 7.05 -0.87 -5.37
CA ALA A 200 5.67 -0.49 -5.67
C ALA A 200 5.38 0.89 -5.08
N SER A 201 4.72 1.72 -5.87
CA SER A 201 4.48 3.13 -5.57
C SER A 201 3.06 3.50 -5.94
N LEU A 202 2.31 4.00 -4.96
CA LEU A 202 1.14 4.85 -5.20
C LEU A 202 1.67 6.22 -5.57
N VAL A 203 1.30 6.73 -6.73
CA VAL A 203 1.66 8.05 -7.24
C VAL A 203 0.40 8.87 -7.42
N ILE A 204 0.39 10.10 -6.89
CA ILE A 204 -0.74 11.04 -7.05
C ILE A 204 -0.22 12.25 -7.81
N ASP A 205 -0.96 12.65 -8.85
CA ASP A 205 -0.62 13.79 -9.70
C ASP A 205 -1.24 15.10 -9.18
N SER A 206 -0.87 16.21 -9.84
CA SER A 206 -1.35 17.55 -9.48
C SER A 206 -2.86 17.77 -9.71
N ALA A 207 -3.54 16.86 -10.41
CA ALA A 207 -4.98 16.86 -10.58
C ALA A 207 -5.71 15.98 -9.53
N GLY A 208 -4.94 15.30 -8.66
CA GLY A 208 -5.47 14.38 -7.67
C GLY A 208 -5.77 12.98 -8.22
N HIS A 209 -5.36 12.66 -9.45
CA HIS A 209 -5.48 11.29 -9.96
C HIS A 209 -4.35 10.42 -9.39
N ALA A 210 -4.65 9.13 -9.21
CA ALA A 210 -3.70 8.20 -8.65
C ALA A 210 -3.44 7.00 -9.57
N SER A 211 -2.21 6.46 -9.53
CA SER A 211 -1.79 5.24 -10.23
C SER A 211 -0.87 4.39 -9.37
N ILE A 212 -0.74 3.10 -9.70
CA ILE A 212 0.14 2.17 -9.01
C ILE A 212 1.09 1.50 -10.00
N GLY A 213 2.39 1.52 -9.69
CA GLY A 213 3.39 0.81 -10.47
C GLY A 213 4.74 0.72 -9.79
N VAL A 214 5.78 0.44 -10.58
CA VAL A 214 7.14 0.29 -10.08
C VAL A 214 7.92 1.57 -10.31
N TRP A 215 8.41 2.18 -9.24
CA TRP A 215 9.18 3.43 -9.29
C TRP A 215 10.45 3.29 -10.14
N GLY A 216 10.64 4.23 -11.05
CA GLY A 216 11.76 4.23 -11.99
C GLY A 216 11.61 3.28 -13.18
N GLN A 217 10.46 2.60 -13.33
CA GLN A 217 10.11 1.77 -14.48
C GLN A 217 8.90 2.33 -15.22
N ASN A 218 7.72 2.12 -14.69
CA ASN A 218 6.45 2.65 -15.22
C ASN A 218 5.85 3.76 -14.35
N GLU A 219 6.37 3.98 -13.15
CA GLU A 219 6.05 5.13 -12.29
C GLU A 219 7.26 6.05 -12.11
N PRO A 220 7.06 7.38 -12.17
CA PRO A 220 5.81 8.07 -12.60
C PRO A 220 5.60 7.94 -14.12
N PRO A 221 4.33 8.04 -14.59
CA PRO A 221 4.06 8.09 -16.03
C PRO A 221 4.71 9.29 -16.67
N LYS A 222 5.17 9.14 -17.92
CA LYS A 222 5.90 10.21 -18.62
C LYS A 222 5.03 11.46 -18.79
N GLY A 223 5.54 12.60 -18.32
CA GLY A 223 4.89 13.91 -18.47
C GLY A 223 3.84 14.21 -17.40
N VAL A 224 3.65 13.33 -16.45
CA VAL A 224 2.78 13.56 -15.28
C VAL A 224 3.53 14.42 -14.26
N GLN A 225 2.86 15.45 -13.73
CA GLN A 225 3.38 16.23 -12.61
C GLN A 225 3.02 15.55 -11.30
N VAL A 226 3.97 14.84 -10.73
CA VAL A 226 3.83 14.14 -9.44
C VAL A 226 3.75 15.15 -8.29
N VAL A 227 2.86 14.89 -7.35
CA VAL A 227 2.69 15.68 -6.12
C VAL A 227 2.98 14.82 -4.89
N ASP A 228 2.44 13.59 -4.87
CA ASP A 228 2.60 12.68 -3.74
C ASP A 228 3.08 11.30 -4.23
N VAL A 229 3.90 10.66 -3.42
CA VAL A 229 4.34 9.26 -3.63
C VAL A 229 4.37 8.52 -2.30
N ARG A 230 3.75 7.34 -2.28
CA ARG A 230 3.88 6.41 -1.16
C ARG A 230 4.33 5.04 -1.65
N GLN A 231 5.52 4.64 -1.23
CA GLN A 231 6.09 3.34 -1.60
C GLN A 231 5.90 2.31 -0.48
N ASN A 232 5.70 1.06 -0.85
CA ASN A 232 5.72 -0.05 0.10
C ASN A 232 6.03 -1.38 -0.56
N LEU A 233 7.21 -1.96 -0.31
CA LEU A 233 7.65 -3.25 -0.82
C LEU A 233 7.61 -3.36 -2.37
N PRO A 234 7.88 -4.51 -3.00
CA PRO A 234 7.59 -4.76 -4.41
C PRO A 234 6.08 -4.90 -4.68
N LEU A 235 5.69 -5.01 -5.96
CA LEU A 235 4.30 -5.31 -6.32
C LEU A 235 3.85 -6.66 -5.76
N LEU A 236 2.63 -6.70 -5.23
CA LEU A 236 1.92 -7.89 -4.77
C LEU A 236 1.11 -8.54 -5.91
N VAL A 237 0.55 -7.70 -6.79
CA VAL A 237 -0.15 -8.10 -8.02
C VAL A 237 0.54 -7.46 -9.21
N GLN A 238 0.81 -8.24 -10.25
CA GLN A 238 1.41 -7.79 -11.50
C GLN A 238 0.72 -8.46 -12.69
N ASN A 239 0.29 -7.65 -13.67
CA ASN A 239 -0.43 -8.15 -14.86
C ASN A 239 -1.67 -9.00 -14.51
N GLY A 240 -2.41 -8.63 -13.48
CA GLY A 240 -3.60 -9.35 -13.03
C GLY A 240 -3.32 -10.69 -12.35
N GLN A 241 -2.08 -10.92 -11.90
CA GLN A 241 -1.67 -12.15 -11.22
C GLN A 241 -0.94 -11.82 -9.92
N VAL A 242 -1.20 -12.61 -8.88
CA VAL A 242 -0.46 -12.54 -7.61
C VAL A 242 0.98 -13.00 -7.85
N VAL A 243 1.95 -12.25 -7.36
CA VAL A 243 3.37 -12.61 -7.51
C VAL A 243 3.72 -13.86 -6.70
N PRO A 244 4.63 -14.75 -7.20
CA PRO A 244 4.98 -15.99 -6.49
C PRO A 244 5.53 -15.77 -5.08
N SER A 245 6.20 -14.64 -4.83
CA SER A 245 6.75 -14.29 -3.50
C SER A 245 5.66 -14.03 -2.45
N ALA A 246 4.39 -13.83 -2.84
CA ALA A 246 3.28 -13.65 -1.89
C ALA A 246 3.06 -14.90 -0.99
N GLY A 247 3.58 -16.07 -1.38
CA GLY A 247 3.61 -17.27 -0.55
C GLY A 247 4.68 -17.25 0.57
N ASP A 248 5.68 -16.39 0.48
CA ASP A 248 6.70 -16.20 1.51
C ASP A 248 6.28 -15.04 2.44
N VAL A 249 5.56 -15.36 3.50
CA VAL A 249 5.02 -14.36 4.44
C VAL A 249 6.10 -13.44 5.01
N ALA A 250 7.33 -13.95 5.20
CA ALA A 250 8.43 -13.17 5.77
C ALA A 250 8.89 -12.03 4.83
N ALA A 251 8.74 -12.20 3.51
CA ALA A 251 9.05 -11.16 2.53
C ALA A 251 8.06 -9.99 2.56
N TRP A 252 6.89 -10.18 3.19
CA TRP A 252 5.77 -9.23 3.23
C TRP A 252 5.51 -8.69 4.65
N GLY A 253 6.56 -8.58 5.44
CA GLY A 253 6.54 -8.04 6.78
C GLY A 253 6.35 -9.11 7.86
N LEU A 254 7.02 -8.88 8.98
CA LEU A 254 6.92 -9.68 10.18
C LEU A 254 6.14 -8.95 11.26
N THR A 255 5.22 -9.65 11.90
CA THR A 255 4.48 -9.12 13.04
C THR A 255 5.19 -9.40 14.35
N VAL A 256 4.95 -8.56 15.35
CA VAL A 256 5.38 -8.83 16.72
C VAL A 256 4.68 -10.11 17.21
N GLY A 257 5.48 -11.15 17.53
CA GLY A 257 4.96 -12.45 17.95
C GLY A 257 4.90 -13.52 16.86
N GLY A 258 5.30 -13.21 15.61
CA GLY A 258 5.47 -14.22 14.54
C GLY A 258 4.16 -14.83 14.00
N VAL A 259 3.04 -14.16 14.21
CA VAL A 259 1.74 -14.60 13.66
C VAL A 259 1.69 -14.24 12.18
N SER A 260 1.35 -15.20 11.32
CA SER A 260 1.36 -15.03 9.86
C SER A 260 0.07 -14.38 9.33
N ALA A 261 -1.09 -14.84 9.78
CA ALA A 261 -2.38 -14.25 9.43
C ALA A 261 -2.72 -13.13 10.41
N VAL A 262 -2.61 -11.89 9.95
CA VAL A 262 -2.80 -10.67 10.74
C VAL A 262 -3.68 -9.69 10.00
N ALA A 263 -4.11 -8.61 10.68
CA ALA A 263 -4.74 -7.50 9.99
C ALA A 263 -3.81 -7.03 8.85
N ARG A 264 -4.34 -6.95 7.63
CA ARG A 264 -3.61 -6.51 6.44
C ARG A 264 -4.44 -5.59 5.59
N SER A 265 -3.75 -4.68 4.92
CA SER A 265 -4.32 -3.87 3.87
C SER A 265 -3.44 -3.91 2.63
N ALA A 266 -4.07 -3.69 1.47
CA ALA A 266 -3.42 -3.60 0.18
C ALA A 266 -4.19 -2.64 -0.71
N LEU A 267 -3.54 -2.17 -1.77
CA LEU A 267 -4.14 -1.29 -2.76
C LEU A 267 -3.86 -1.84 -4.15
N GLY A 268 -4.89 -1.92 -4.98
CA GLY A 268 -4.79 -2.33 -6.37
C GLY A 268 -5.29 -1.24 -7.31
N GLU A 269 -4.96 -1.39 -8.59
CA GLU A 269 -5.49 -0.59 -9.69
C GLU A 269 -6.02 -1.54 -10.77
N ASP A 270 -7.23 -1.27 -11.24
CA ASP A 270 -7.83 -2.03 -12.35
C ASP A 270 -7.44 -1.43 -13.72
N SER A 271 -7.86 -2.11 -14.80
CA SER A 271 -7.53 -1.65 -16.17
C SER A 271 -8.24 -0.36 -16.59
N ALA A 272 -9.21 0.13 -15.83
CA ALA A 272 -9.90 1.39 -16.04
C ALA A 272 -9.28 2.54 -15.22
N GLY A 273 -8.27 2.26 -14.40
CA GLY A 273 -7.60 3.23 -13.52
C GLY A 273 -8.33 3.45 -12.19
N ASN A 274 -9.32 2.61 -11.85
CA ASN A 274 -9.94 2.69 -10.54
C ASN A 274 -9.00 2.08 -9.48
N LEU A 275 -8.83 2.75 -8.35
CA LEU A 275 -8.14 2.13 -7.22
C LEU A 275 -9.07 1.22 -6.43
N ILE A 276 -8.53 0.11 -5.95
CA ILE A 276 -9.22 -0.89 -5.14
C ILE A 276 -8.45 -1.09 -3.85
N TYR A 277 -8.97 -0.55 -2.74
CA TYR A 277 -8.44 -0.85 -1.42
C TYR A 277 -8.95 -2.23 -0.96
N ALA A 278 -8.08 -3.02 -0.37
CA ALA A 278 -8.39 -4.29 0.25
C ALA A 278 -8.01 -4.26 1.73
N GLY A 279 -8.92 -4.68 2.61
CA GLY A 279 -8.69 -4.74 4.05
C GLY A 279 -9.25 -5.99 4.70
N SER A 280 -8.49 -6.59 5.64
CA SER A 280 -8.92 -7.76 6.41
C SER A 280 -8.38 -7.68 7.84
N ALA A 281 -9.15 -8.18 8.81
CA ALA A 281 -8.71 -8.31 10.19
C ALA A 281 -7.75 -9.50 10.42
N GLY A 282 -7.61 -10.41 9.43
CA GLY A 282 -6.71 -11.56 9.52
C GLY A 282 -6.52 -12.22 8.15
N ALA A 283 -5.40 -11.91 7.48
CA ALA A 283 -5.09 -12.43 6.14
C ALA A 283 -3.59 -12.69 5.96
N LEU A 284 -3.24 -13.55 5.01
CA LEU A 284 -1.90 -13.72 4.48
C LEU A 284 -1.66 -12.75 3.31
N PRO A 285 -0.41 -12.47 2.91
CA PRO A 285 -0.14 -11.65 1.72
C PRO A 285 -0.81 -12.19 0.46
N ILE A 286 -0.78 -13.51 0.28
CA ILE A 286 -1.40 -14.18 -0.86
C ILE A 286 -2.92 -14.00 -0.89
N ASP A 287 -3.58 -13.93 0.28
CA ASP A 287 -5.02 -13.71 0.40
C ASP A 287 -5.38 -12.30 -0.09
N MET A 288 -4.57 -11.30 0.30
CA MET A 288 -4.76 -9.92 -0.16
C MET A 288 -4.57 -9.80 -1.66
N GLY A 289 -3.55 -10.45 -2.22
CA GLY A 289 -3.32 -10.50 -3.66
C GLY A 289 -4.49 -11.16 -4.40
N ASN A 290 -4.98 -12.31 -3.92
CA ASN A 290 -6.11 -13.02 -4.52
C ASN A 290 -7.40 -12.18 -4.46
N ALA A 291 -7.64 -11.48 -3.35
CA ALA A 291 -8.80 -10.60 -3.22
C ALA A 291 -8.73 -9.41 -4.19
N LEU A 292 -7.57 -8.76 -4.33
CA LEU A 292 -7.37 -7.69 -5.31
C LEU A 292 -7.64 -8.17 -6.74
N VAL A 293 -7.10 -9.34 -7.12
CA VAL A 293 -7.34 -9.94 -8.46
C VAL A 293 -8.83 -10.27 -8.65
N ALA A 294 -9.50 -10.81 -7.63
CA ALA A 294 -10.94 -11.06 -7.68
C ALA A 294 -11.75 -9.76 -7.83
N GLY A 295 -11.27 -8.64 -7.30
CA GLY A 295 -11.81 -7.29 -7.48
C GLY A 295 -11.52 -6.68 -8.85
N GLY A 296 -10.67 -7.30 -9.68
CA GLY A 296 -10.30 -6.83 -11.02
C GLY A 296 -8.98 -6.08 -11.09
N ALA A 297 -8.19 -6.04 -10.02
CA ALA A 297 -6.90 -5.36 -10.03
C ALA A 297 -5.91 -6.01 -11.01
N VAL A 298 -5.23 -5.21 -11.81
CA VAL A 298 -4.15 -5.62 -12.72
C VAL A 298 -2.78 -5.32 -12.14
N THR A 299 -2.69 -4.35 -11.24
CA THR A 299 -1.49 -3.98 -10.47
C THR A 299 -1.90 -3.86 -9.00
N GLY A 300 -1.00 -4.20 -8.06
CA GLY A 300 -1.33 -4.07 -6.64
C GLY A 300 -0.10 -4.08 -5.74
N MET A 301 -0.22 -3.44 -4.58
CA MET A 301 0.81 -3.32 -3.56
C MET A 301 0.24 -3.60 -2.18
N GLU A 302 1.06 -4.08 -1.27
CA GLU A 302 0.71 -4.17 0.15
C GLU A 302 0.78 -2.78 0.80
N LEU A 303 -0.07 -2.53 1.79
CA LEU A 303 0.00 -1.34 2.63
C LEU A 303 0.48 -1.71 4.04
N ASP A 304 -0.36 -1.62 5.09
CA ASP A 304 0.05 -1.94 6.46
C ASP A 304 -0.46 -3.31 6.92
N ILE A 305 0.24 -3.88 7.92
CA ILE A 305 -0.08 -5.19 8.54
C ILE A 305 -0.25 -5.08 10.06
N ASN A 306 -0.24 -3.89 10.62
CA ASN A 306 -0.43 -3.69 12.04
C ASN A 306 -1.90 -3.41 12.33
N PRO A 307 -2.57 -4.20 13.20
CA PRO A 307 -3.98 -4.01 13.53
C PRO A 307 -4.31 -2.62 14.11
N ASP A 308 -3.32 -1.94 14.70
CA ASP A 308 -3.52 -0.57 15.21
C ASP A 308 -3.62 0.48 14.08
N TRP A 309 -3.29 0.12 12.84
CA TRP A 309 -3.20 1.03 11.70
C TRP A 309 -3.97 0.58 10.47
N VAL A 310 -4.23 -0.72 10.30
CA VAL A 310 -5.08 -1.20 9.19
C VAL A 310 -6.49 -0.68 9.36
N GLN A 311 -6.88 0.23 8.49
CA GLN A 311 -8.12 1.01 8.60
C GLN A 311 -8.58 1.51 7.24
N ALA A 312 -9.88 1.39 6.99
CA ALA A 312 -10.58 2.11 5.95
C ALA A 312 -11.95 2.56 6.46
N ASP A 313 -12.27 3.79 6.19
CA ASP A 313 -13.52 4.41 6.58
C ASP A 313 -14.17 5.07 5.38
N VAL A 314 -15.49 4.99 5.29
CA VAL A 314 -16.28 5.49 4.17
C VAL A 314 -17.41 6.38 4.65
N THR A 315 -17.89 7.27 3.79
CA THR A 315 -19.09 8.07 4.01
C THR A 315 -20.19 7.66 3.01
N ALA A 316 -21.44 7.78 3.41
CA ALA A 316 -22.57 7.53 2.51
C ALA A 316 -22.74 8.64 1.44
N ALA A 317 -22.22 9.83 1.71
CA ALA A 317 -22.22 11.00 0.82
C ALA A 317 -21.15 12.00 1.30
N PRO A 318 -20.67 12.93 0.44
CA PRO A 318 -19.75 13.98 0.87
C PRO A 318 -20.29 14.74 2.09
N GLY A 319 -19.43 14.89 3.12
CA GLY A 319 -19.79 15.56 4.38
C GLY A 319 -20.58 14.71 5.39
N ALA A 320 -20.96 13.48 5.06
CA ALA A 320 -21.56 12.56 6.01
C ALA A 320 -20.52 11.99 6.99
N PRO A 321 -20.94 11.47 8.16
CA PRO A 321 -20.02 10.84 9.10
C PRO A 321 -19.29 9.63 8.49
N LEU A 322 -18.02 9.45 8.87
CA LEU A 322 -17.24 8.26 8.54
C LEU A 322 -17.76 7.03 9.30
N THR A 323 -17.79 5.90 8.61
CA THR A 323 -18.08 4.58 9.17
C THR A 323 -16.98 3.60 8.78
N ALA A 324 -16.64 2.70 9.72
CA ALA A 324 -15.63 1.68 9.48
C ALA A 324 -16.08 0.71 8.38
N ALA A 325 -15.25 0.52 7.37
CA ALA A 325 -15.53 -0.39 6.25
C ALA A 325 -15.05 -1.83 6.53
N ILE A 326 -13.96 -2.00 7.27
CA ILE A 326 -13.41 -3.34 7.54
C ILE A 326 -14.07 -3.91 8.80
N PRO A 327 -14.80 -5.04 8.71
CA PRO A 327 -15.36 -5.68 9.88
C PRO A 327 -14.27 -6.04 10.91
N GLY A 328 -14.41 -5.53 12.13
CA GLY A 328 -13.48 -5.79 13.22
C GLY A 328 -12.18 -4.98 13.17
N GLN A 329 -12.07 -3.93 12.34
CA GLN A 329 -10.94 -3.00 12.43
C GLN A 329 -10.82 -2.42 13.84
N TYR A 330 -9.58 -2.30 14.32
CA TYR A 330 -9.32 -1.80 15.67
C TYR A 330 -9.41 -0.27 15.79
N PRO A 331 -8.89 0.50 14.82
CA PRO A 331 -8.99 1.96 14.85
C PRO A 331 -10.45 2.44 14.72
N PRO A 332 -10.84 3.48 15.49
CA PRO A 332 -12.16 4.08 15.35
C PRO A 332 -12.25 4.92 14.06
N ALA A 333 -13.43 4.98 13.44
CA ALA A 333 -13.65 5.66 12.17
C ALA A 333 -13.35 7.18 12.19
N ASP A 334 -13.28 7.83 13.36
CA ASP A 334 -12.92 9.23 13.52
C ASP A 334 -11.42 9.46 13.77
N GLN A 335 -10.58 8.43 13.68
CA GLN A 335 -9.14 8.54 13.98
C GLN A 335 -8.43 9.54 13.07
N TYR A 336 -8.73 9.53 11.77
CA TYR A 336 -8.15 10.48 10.81
C TYR A 336 -8.60 11.93 11.04
N ILE A 337 -9.74 12.13 11.66
CA ILE A 337 -10.23 13.45 12.09
C ILE A 337 -9.55 13.87 13.40
N SER A 338 -9.35 12.94 14.33
CA SER A 338 -8.74 13.22 15.64
C SER A 338 -7.23 13.48 15.59
N GLY A 339 -6.55 13.09 14.51
CA GLY A 339 -5.16 13.42 14.22
C GLY A 339 -4.11 12.56 14.92
N TRP A 340 -4.46 11.40 15.48
CA TRP A 340 -3.48 10.40 15.93
C TRP A 340 -3.32 9.35 14.85
N THR A 341 -2.44 9.61 13.88
CA THR A 341 -2.37 8.87 12.63
C THR A 341 -0.93 8.50 12.27
N ARG A 342 -0.77 7.46 11.46
CA ARG A 342 0.32 7.32 10.52
C ARG A 342 -0.13 7.91 9.18
N ASP A 343 0.73 7.84 8.16
CA ASP A 343 0.34 8.30 6.83
C ASP A 343 -0.95 7.61 6.35
N PHE A 344 -1.78 8.37 5.67
CA PHE A 344 -3.06 7.89 5.16
C PHE A 344 -3.46 8.65 3.89
N VAL A 345 -4.40 8.11 3.15
CA VAL A 345 -4.96 8.71 1.93
C VAL A 345 -6.42 9.06 2.17
N THR A 346 -6.80 10.27 1.79
CA THR A 346 -8.21 10.64 1.66
C THR A 346 -8.66 10.54 0.22
N VAL A 347 -9.90 10.11 0.05
CA VAL A 347 -10.64 10.09 -1.22
C VAL A 347 -11.72 11.15 -1.11
N VAL A 348 -11.69 12.13 -1.99
CA VAL A 348 -12.57 13.28 -1.95
C VAL A 348 -13.33 13.45 -3.26
N ALA A 349 -14.48 14.12 -3.19
CA ALA A 349 -15.19 14.58 -4.39
C ALA A 349 -14.36 15.66 -5.08
N PRO A 350 -14.33 15.71 -6.44
CA PRO A 350 -13.65 16.73 -7.24
C PRO A 350 -14.12 18.15 -7.00
#